data_d02c4c6c4b93ca8ae12922dbd0d7578e
#
_entry.id   d02c4c6c4b93ca8ae12922dbd0d7578e
#
_cell.length_a   1.000
_cell.length_b   1.000
_cell.length_c   1.000
_cell.angle_alpha   90.00
_cell.angle_beta   90.00
_cell.angle_gamma   90.00
#
_symmetry.space_group_name_H-M   'P 1'
#
loop_
_entity.id
_entity.type
_entity.pdbx_description
1 polymer ?
#
loop_
_entity_poly.entity_id
_entity_poly.type
_entity_poly.pdbx_seq_one_letter_code
_entity_poly.pdbx_strand_id
1 'polypeptide(L)'
;MAVYRALLNPGDKVLGMSLAQGGHLTHGSKVSFSGIDYDIVSYELDPKSETLDYEAIEELALKEKPKMIIAGCSAYSRSIDFKRFREIADKCGAYLMVDMAHIAGLVAAGLHMNPVPYADVVTSTTHKTLRGPRGGLILTNNEEIIK
;
A
#
# COMPACT_ATOMS: atom_id res chain seq x y z
N MET A 1 2.61 0.11 11.36
CA MET A 1 3.91 -0.16 12.02
C MET A 1 4.19 -1.66 12.17
N ALA A 2 3.30 -2.47 12.75
CA ALA A 2 3.54 -3.92 12.95
C ALA A 2 3.99 -4.64 11.67
N VAL A 3 3.29 -4.46 10.54
CA VAL A 3 3.65 -5.07 9.25
C VAL A 3 5.07 -4.72 8.80
N TYR A 4 5.45 -3.45 8.90
CA TYR A 4 6.82 -3.03 8.55
C TYR A 4 7.87 -3.74 9.40
N ARG A 5 7.65 -3.79 10.72
CA ARG A 5 8.60 -4.44 11.65
C ARG A 5 8.66 -5.96 11.50
N ALA A 6 7.59 -6.58 11.02
CA ALA A 6 7.56 -8.03 10.78
C ALA A 6 8.25 -8.42 9.46
N LEU A 7 8.16 -7.59 8.42
CA LEU A 7 8.57 -7.97 7.07
C LEU A 7 9.84 -7.26 6.58
N LEU A 8 10.26 -6.18 7.25
CA LEU A 8 11.35 -5.31 6.80
C LEU A 8 12.37 -5.07 7.90
N ASN A 9 13.61 -4.84 7.48
CA ASN A 9 14.66 -4.30 8.32
C ASN A 9 14.74 -2.77 8.16
N PRO A 10 15.20 -2.02 9.19
CA PRO A 10 15.50 -0.61 9.04
C PRO A 10 16.44 -0.37 7.85
N GLY A 11 16.12 0.64 7.04
CA GLY A 11 16.84 0.95 5.80
C GLY A 11 16.38 0.20 4.56
N ASP A 12 15.52 -0.80 4.69
CA ASP A 12 14.93 -1.45 3.50
C ASP A 12 14.11 -0.46 2.68
N LYS A 13 14.17 -0.62 1.36
CA LYS A 13 13.48 0.26 0.42
C LYS A 13 11.99 -0.07 0.33
N VAL A 14 11.17 0.97 0.42
CA VAL A 14 9.71 0.89 0.33
C VAL A 14 9.20 1.84 -0.76
N LEU A 15 8.36 1.33 -1.65
CA LEU A 15 7.70 2.11 -2.70
C LEU A 15 6.25 2.39 -2.27
N GLY A 16 5.88 3.66 -2.14
CA GLY A 16 4.55 4.09 -1.71
C GLY A 16 4.06 5.31 -2.48
N MET A 17 2.76 5.61 -2.39
CA MET A 17 2.19 6.79 -3.03
C MET A 17 2.67 8.07 -2.34
N SER A 18 3.05 9.07 -3.15
CA SER A 18 3.43 10.40 -2.67
C SER A 18 2.33 11.01 -1.81
N LEU A 19 2.71 11.53 -0.62
CA LEU A 19 1.79 12.22 0.28
C LEU A 19 1.09 13.39 -0.40
N ALA A 20 1.82 14.13 -1.24
CA ALA A 20 1.29 15.29 -1.96
C ALA A 20 0.18 14.93 -2.97
N GLN A 21 0.09 13.65 -3.36
CA GLN A 21 -0.87 13.17 -4.35
C GLN A 21 -1.91 12.20 -3.78
N GLY A 22 -2.04 12.16 -2.47
CA GLY A 22 -3.08 11.39 -1.80
C GLY A 22 -2.60 10.19 -1.00
N GLY A 23 -1.29 9.97 -0.87
CA GLY A 23 -0.71 8.97 0.02
C GLY A 23 -1.02 9.23 1.49
N HIS A 24 -0.63 8.31 2.36
CA HIS A 24 -0.77 8.45 3.80
C HIS A 24 0.57 8.78 4.46
N LEU A 25 0.55 9.45 5.63
CA LEU A 25 1.76 9.77 6.40
C LEU A 25 2.63 8.53 6.66
N THR A 26 2.01 7.39 6.98
CA THR A 26 2.72 6.14 7.27
C THR A 26 3.17 5.37 6.02
N HIS A 27 2.98 5.92 4.83
CA HIS A 27 3.49 5.37 3.57
C HIS A 27 4.81 6.01 3.13
N GLY A 28 5.52 6.69 4.03
CA GLY A 28 6.87 7.18 3.78
C GLY A 28 7.11 8.67 4.01
N SER A 29 6.19 9.37 4.67
CA SER A 29 6.43 10.77 5.03
C SER A 29 7.62 10.89 6.00
N LYS A 30 8.50 11.86 5.74
CA LYS A 30 9.73 12.12 6.53
C LYS A 30 9.48 12.41 8.01
N VAL A 31 8.26 12.78 8.38
CA VAL A 31 7.87 13.03 9.78
C VAL A 31 7.22 11.79 10.43
N SER A 32 7.06 10.70 9.70
CA SER A 32 6.53 9.43 10.17
C SER A 32 7.64 8.41 10.38
N PHE A 33 7.40 7.41 11.24
CA PHE A 33 8.33 6.29 11.44
C PHE A 33 8.76 5.65 10.11
N SER A 34 7.85 5.57 9.12
CA SER A 34 8.13 4.96 7.83
C SER A 34 9.19 5.73 7.03
N GLY A 35 9.16 7.06 7.06
CA GLY A 35 10.16 7.87 6.38
C GLY A 35 11.44 8.13 7.20
N ILE A 36 11.43 7.76 8.49
CA ILE A 36 12.60 7.85 9.37
C ILE A 36 13.42 6.56 9.32
N ASP A 37 12.72 5.41 9.37
CA ASP A 37 13.35 4.10 9.55
C ASP A 37 13.65 3.39 8.21
N TYR A 38 13.04 3.81 7.09
CA TYR A 38 13.11 3.11 5.80
C TYR A 38 13.52 4.04 4.65
N ASP A 39 14.12 3.46 3.60
CA ASP A 39 14.45 4.17 2.36
C ASP A 39 13.20 4.27 1.48
N ILE A 40 12.63 5.45 1.39
CA ILE A 40 11.34 5.68 0.73
C ILE A 40 11.51 6.20 -0.70
N VAL A 41 10.91 5.49 -1.63
CA VAL A 41 10.68 5.95 -3.00
C VAL A 41 9.18 6.18 -3.18
N SER A 42 8.80 7.31 -3.77
CA SER A 42 7.39 7.62 -4.01
C SER A 42 7.02 7.47 -5.47
N TYR A 43 5.88 6.79 -5.74
CA TYR A 43 5.23 6.89 -7.03
C TYR A 43 4.18 8.00 -7.02
N GLU A 44 3.91 8.53 -8.19
CA GLU A 44 3.02 9.67 -8.40
C GLU A 44 1.90 9.31 -9.38
N LEU A 45 0.89 10.16 -9.47
CA LEU A 45 -0.16 10.08 -10.47
C LEU A 45 0.35 10.64 -11.80
N ASP A 46 -0.19 10.15 -12.90
CA ASP A 46 0.01 10.83 -14.19
C ASP A 46 -0.56 12.25 -14.12
N PRO A 47 0.24 13.27 -14.46
CA PRO A 47 -0.15 14.68 -14.26
C PRO A 47 -1.27 15.16 -15.21
N LYS A 48 -1.60 14.40 -16.25
CA LYS A 48 -2.65 14.76 -17.21
C LYS A 48 -3.97 14.09 -16.89
N SER A 49 -3.93 12.79 -16.58
CA SER A 49 -5.13 11.99 -16.29
C SER A 49 -5.51 12.00 -14.83
N GLU A 50 -4.57 12.38 -13.94
CA GLU A 50 -4.71 12.30 -12.47
C GLU A 50 -5.05 10.88 -12.00
N THR A 51 -4.55 9.87 -12.72
CA THR A 51 -4.74 8.44 -12.40
C THR A 51 -3.40 7.77 -12.12
N LEU A 52 -3.47 6.58 -11.50
CA LEU A 52 -2.31 5.71 -11.33
C LEU A 52 -1.83 5.23 -12.71
N ASP A 53 -0.57 5.52 -13.04
CA ASP A 53 0.12 4.99 -14.21
C ASP A 53 0.87 3.72 -13.77
N TYR A 54 0.27 2.57 -14.02
CA TYR A 54 0.83 1.28 -13.60
C TYR A 54 2.11 0.91 -14.36
N GLU A 55 2.29 1.39 -15.59
CA GLU A 55 3.50 1.19 -16.37
C GLU A 55 4.67 1.98 -15.75
N ALA A 56 4.45 3.24 -15.41
CA ALA A 56 5.45 4.06 -14.73
C ALA A 56 5.78 3.52 -13.32
N ILE A 57 4.78 3.01 -12.58
CA ILE A 57 5.00 2.36 -11.28
C ILE A 57 5.83 1.09 -11.45
N GLU A 58 5.57 0.28 -12.48
CA GLU A 58 6.34 -0.93 -12.78
C GLU A 58 7.81 -0.60 -13.11
N GLU A 59 8.04 0.36 -14.01
CA GLU A 59 9.40 0.81 -14.36
C GLU A 59 10.16 1.29 -13.11
N LEU A 60 9.51 2.07 -12.27
CA LEU A 60 10.10 2.55 -11.02
C LEU A 60 10.41 1.40 -10.06
N ALA A 61 9.49 0.44 -9.90
CA ALA A 61 9.68 -0.72 -9.03
C ALA A 61 10.85 -1.62 -9.52
N LEU A 62 10.94 -1.85 -10.81
CA LEU A 62 12.03 -2.64 -11.40
C LEU A 62 13.40 -1.96 -11.26
N LYS A 63 13.42 -0.63 -11.38
CA LYS A 63 14.64 0.17 -11.20
C LYS A 63 15.08 0.20 -9.73
N GLU A 64 14.17 0.49 -8.84
CA GLU A 64 14.46 0.75 -7.42
C GLU A 64 14.53 -0.53 -6.58
N LYS A 65 13.92 -1.62 -7.03
CA LYS A 65 13.88 -2.94 -6.37
C LYS A 65 13.48 -2.85 -4.89
N PRO A 66 12.30 -2.29 -4.59
CA PRO A 66 11.85 -2.17 -3.21
C PRO A 66 11.64 -3.55 -2.58
N LYS A 67 11.77 -3.62 -1.26
CA LYS A 67 11.39 -4.81 -0.48
C LYS A 67 9.88 -4.90 -0.27
N MET A 68 9.21 -3.75 -0.28
CA MET A 68 7.76 -3.66 -0.13
C MET A 68 7.18 -2.58 -1.05
N ILE A 69 6.07 -2.88 -1.68
CA ILE A 69 5.22 -1.92 -2.38
C ILE A 69 3.96 -1.71 -1.54
N ILE A 70 3.59 -0.45 -1.32
CA ILE A 70 2.37 -0.09 -0.62
C ILE A 70 1.37 0.45 -1.62
N ALA A 71 0.25 -0.24 -1.79
CA ALA A 71 -0.91 0.24 -2.51
C ALA A 71 -1.98 0.72 -1.54
N GLY A 72 -2.78 1.69 -1.97
CA GLY A 72 -3.78 2.35 -1.13
C GLY A 72 -3.37 3.78 -0.80
N CYS A 73 -4.36 4.56 -0.43
CA CYS A 73 -4.23 6.01 -0.30
C CYS A 73 -5.30 6.58 0.63
N SER A 74 -5.06 7.81 1.07
CA SER A 74 -6.01 8.57 1.88
C SER A 74 -6.97 9.41 1.04
N ALA A 75 -6.51 9.91 -0.11
CA ALA A 75 -7.23 10.87 -0.93
C ALA A 75 -7.05 10.58 -2.42
N TYR A 76 -7.65 9.48 -2.87
CA TYR A 76 -7.70 9.10 -4.28
C TYR A 76 -9.09 8.53 -4.60
N SER A 77 -9.82 9.18 -5.50
CA SER A 77 -11.23 8.92 -5.76
C SER A 77 -11.50 7.90 -6.88
N ARG A 78 -10.44 7.34 -7.47
CA ARG A 78 -10.56 6.34 -8.53
C ARG A 78 -10.38 4.93 -7.98
N SER A 79 -10.80 3.93 -8.75
CA SER A 79 -10.55 2.53 -8.42
C SER A 79 -9.05 2.20 -8.51
N ILE A 80 -8.59 1.35 -7.60
CA ILE A 80 -7.22 0.84 -7.58
C ILE A 80 -7.26 -0.61 -8.06
N ASP A 81 -6.42 -0.93 -9.04
CA ASP A 81 -6.24 -2.29 -9.52
C ASP A 81 -5.15 -3.00 -8.70
N PHE A 82 -5.56 -3.75 -7.69
CA PHE A 82 -4.64 -4.49 -6.83
C PHE A 82 -4.00 -5.69 -7.54
N LYS A 83 -4.63 -6.20 -8.60
CA LYS A 83 -4.04 -7.26 -9.41
C LYS A 83 -2.81 -6.74 -10.17
N ARG A 84 -2.89 -5.54 -10.74
CA ARG A 84 -1.72 -4.90 -11.38
C ARG A 84 -0.60 -4.64 -10.37
N PHE A 85 -0.91 -4.19 -9.17
CA PHE A 85 0.10 -4.04 -8.13
C PHE A 85 0.75 -5.39 -7.74
N ARG A 86 -0.02 -6.49 -7.70
CA ARG A 86 0.54 -7.83 -7.47
C ARG A 86 1.51 -8.24 -8.57
N GLU A 87 1.12 -8.06 -9.84
CA GLU A 87 1.98 -8.35 -10.98
C GLU A 87 3.31 -7.57 -10.92
N ILE A 88 3.25 -6.28 -10.54
CA ILE A 88 4.44 -5.44 -10.36
C ILE A 88 5.32 -5.96 -9.21
N ALA A 89 4.71 -6.26 -8.06
CA ALA A 89 5.44 -6.76 -6.90
C ALA A 89 6.12 -8.11 -7.18
N ASP A 90 5.45 -9.01 -7.91
CA ASP A 90 6.02 -10.30 -8.31
C ASP A 90 7.25 -10.12 -9.22
N LYS A 91 7.19 -9.18 -10.17
CA LYS A 91 8.31 -8.90 -11.09
C LYS A 91 9.56 -8.40 -10.39
N CYS A 92 9.44 -7.65 -9.31
CA CYS A 92 10.58 -7.11 -8.55
C CYS A 92 10.89 -7.89 -7.27
N GLY A 93 10.09 -8.91 -6.92
CA GLY A 93 10.28 -9.73 -5.72
C GLY A 93 9.95 -9.01 -4.42
N ALA A 94 9.02 -8.04 -4.47
CA ALA A 94 8.60 -7.25 -3.32
C ALA A 94 7.37 -7.85 -2.62
N TYR A 95 7.24 -7.62 -1.31
CA TYR A 95 5.96 -7.78 -0.64
C TYR A 95 4.98 -6.72 -1.15
N LEU A 96 3.72 -7.11 -1.33
CA LEU A 96 2.61 -6.18 -1.57
C LEU A 96 1.81 -5.99 -0.28
N MET A 97 1.90 -4.80 0.29
CA MET A 97 1.03 -4.35 1.37
C MET A 97 -0.08 -3.46 0.79
N VAL A 98 -1.32 -3.72 1.12
CA VAL A 98 -2.44 -2.84 0.76
C VAL A 98 -3.04 -2.20 2.01
N ASP A 99 -3.05 -0.88 2.07
CA ASP A 99 -3.81 -0.14 3.08
C ASP A 99 -5.18 0.27 2.51
N MET A 100 -6.22 -0.44 2.93
CA MET A 100 -7.59 -0.19 2.47
C MET A 100 -8.41 0.66 3.44
N ALA A 101 -7.79 1.29 4.43
CA ALA A 101 -8.51 1.96 5.52
C ALA A 101 -9.58 2.96 5.05
N HIS A 102 -9.31 3.71 3.97
CA HIS A 102 -10.25 4.69 3.42
C HIS A 102 -11.35 4.08 2.54
N ILE A 103 -11.13 2.88 1.99
CA ILE A 103 -12.07 2.21 1.09
C ILE A 103 -12.64 0.90 1.67
N ALA A 104 -12.30 0.55 2.90
CA ALA A 104 -12.68 -0.74 3.50
C ALA A 104 -14.21 -0.97 3.50
N GLY A 105 -15.01 0.08 3.70
CA GLY A 105 -16.45 0.00 3.60
C GLY A 105 -16.95 -0.29 2.18
N LEU A 106 -16.30 0.26 1.17
CA LEU A 106 -16.60 -0.02 -0.25
C LEU A 106 -16.20 -1.46 -0.62
N VAL A 107 -15.06 -1.92 -0.13
CA VAL A 107 -14.61 -3.31 -0.31
C VAL A 107 -15.61 -4.28 0.34
N ALA A 108 -16.03 -4.02 1.57
CA ALA A 108 -17.00 -4.85 2.28
C ALA A 108 -18.37 -4.88 1.58
N ALA A 109 -18.76 -3.79 0.92
CA ALA A 109 -19.98 -3.69 0.14
C ALA A 109 -19.87 -4.25 -1.30
N GLY A 110 -18.70 -4.74 -1.72
CA GLY A 110 -18.47 -5.22 -3.08
C GLY A 110 -18.40 -4.10 -4.15
N LEU A 111 -18.22 -2.85 -3.74
CA LEU A 111 -18.17 -1.67 -4.62
C LEU A 111 -16.74 -1.27 -5.02
N HIS A 112 -15.75 -1.90 -4.45
CA HIS A 112 -14.34 -1.76 -4.81
C HIS A 112 -13.69 -3.14 -4.79
N MET A 113 -12.64 -3.33 -5.62
CA MET A 113 -11.86 -4.57 -5.66
C MET A 113 -11.38 -4.94 -4.25
N ASN A 114 -11.57 -6.21 -3.88
CA ASN A 114 -11.04 -6.76 -2.63
C ASN A 114 -9.53 -7.02 -2.78
N PRO A 115 -8.64 -6.39 -1.96
CA PRO A 115 -7.21 -6.58 -2.07
C PRO A 115 -6.71 -7.92 -1.48
N VAL A 116 -7.47 -8.57 -0.60
CA VAL A 116 -7.01 -9.74 0.16
C VAL A 116 -6.49 -10.90 -0.72
N PRO A 117 -7.07 -11.21 -1.89
CA PRO A 117 -6.54 -12.25 -2.77
C PRO A 117 -5.22 -11.91 -3.44
N TYR A 118 -4.82 -10.64 -3.49
CA TYR A 118 -3.66 -10.16 -4.24
C TYR A 118 -2.50 -9.72 -3.33
N ALA A 119 -2.79 -9.25 -2.14
CA ALA A 119 -1.79 -8.70 -1.23
C ALA A 119 -1.19 -9.77 -0.31
N ASP A 120 0.09 -9.62 0.03
CA ASP A 120 0.72 -10.40 1.10
C ASP A 120 0.11 -10.01 2.45
N VAL A 121 -0.12 -8.70 2.65
CA VAL A 121 -0.76 -8.17 3.86
C VAL A 121 -1.70 -7.03 3.49
N VAL A 122 -2.87 -7.03 4.10
CA VAL A 122 -3.84 -5.94 4.02
C VAL A 122 -3.98 -5.28 5.38
N THR A 123 -3.89 -3.96 5.42
CA THR A 123 -4.15 -3.18 6.63
C THR A 123 -5.40 -2.34 6.50
N SER A 124 -6.08 -2.12 7.60
CA SER A 124 -7.22 -1.22 7.68
C SER A 124 -7.36 -0.62 9.07
N THR A 125 -8.19 0.40 9.15
CA THR A 125 -8.73 0.91 10.41
C THR A 125 -10.20 0.55 10.51
N THR A 126 -10.69 0.38 11.72
CA THR A 126 -12.12 0.05 11.96
C THR A 126 -13.01 1.28 12.09
N HIS A 127 -12.44 2.46 12.26
CA HIS A 127 -13.13 3.71 12.59
C HIS A 127 -13.28 4.73 11.43
N LYS A 128 -12.93 4.33 10.20
CA LYS A 128 -13.14 5.15 8.99
C LYS A 128 -14.41 4.66 8.27
N THR A 129 -14.30 4.19 7.04
CA THR A 129 -15.47 3.74 6.26
C THR A 129 -16.15 2.49 6.81
N LEU A 130 -15.49 1.70 7.66
CA LEU A 130 -16.15 0.61 8.40
C LEU A 130 -17.04 1.09 9.56
N ARG A 131 -16.93 2.35 9.98
CA ARG A 131 -17.79 3.00 11.01
C ARG A 131 -17.81 2.30 12.36
N GLY A 132 -16.74 1.59 12.72
CA GLY A 132 -16.58 0.91 14.00
C GLY A 132 -15.84 1.74 15.05
N PRO A 133 -15.58 1.18 16.22
CA PRO A 133 -14.73 1.79 17.24
C PRO A 133 -13.30 1.93 16.73
N ARG A 134 -12.52 2.81 17.36
CA ARG A 134 -11.13 3.05 16.95
C ARG A 134 -10.28 1.80 17.16
N GLY A 135 -9.66 1.34 16.08
CA GLY A 135 -8.78 0.17 16.09
C GLY A 135 -8.09 -0.02 14.74
N GLY A 136 -7.13 -0.92 14.71
CA GLY A 136 -6.43 -1.39 13.51
C GLY A 136 -6.77 -2.85 13.21
N LEU A 137 -6.74 -3.20 11.93
CA LEU A 137 -6.98 -4.54 11.42
C LEU A 137 -5.84 -4.91 10.47
N ILE A 138 -5.33 -6.14 10.60
CA ILE A 138 -4.34 -6.72 9.68
C ILE A 138 -4.92 -8.04 9.20
N LEU A 139 -4.94 -8.25 7.89
CA LEU A 139 -5.42 -9.45 7.23
C LEU A 139 -4.31 -10.01 6.34
N THR A 140 -4.16 -11.32 6.33
CA THR A 140 -3.27 -12.02 5.40
C THR A 140 -3.77 -13.43 5.14
N ASN A 141 -3.54 -13.94 3.93
CA ASN A 141 -3.70 -15.34 3.55
C ASN A 141 -2.34 -16.07 3.52
N ASN A 142 -1.25 -15.36 3.81
CA ASN A 142 0.10 -15.95 3.78
C ASN A 142 0.42 -16.56 5.14
N GLU A 143 0.48 -17.90 5.19
CA GLU A 143 0.74 -18.65 6.41
C GLU A 143 2.13 -18.39 7.00
N GLU A 144 3.11 -17.97 6.19
CA GLU A 144 4.45 -17.64 6.66
C GLU A 144 4.46 -16.31 7.43
N ILE A 145 3.55 -15.41 7.11
CA ILE A 145 3.42 -14.10 7.77
C ILE A 145 2.61 -14.20 9.09
N ILE A 146 1.74 -15.20 9.21
CA ILE A 146 0.90 -15.41 10.40
C ILE A 146 1.74 -15.92 11.59
N LYS A 147 2.86 -16.59 11.35
CA LYS A 147 3.75 -17.15 12.39
C LYS A 147 4.54 -16.07 13.11
#